data_c836744eef058169fffc82c63f6154c1
#
_entry.id   c836744eef058169fffc82c63f6154c1
#
_cell.length_a   1.000
_cell.length_b   1.000
_cell.length_c   1.000
_cell.angle_alpha   90.00
_cell.angle_beta   90.00
_cell.angle_gamma   90.00
#
_symmetry.space_group_name_H-M   'P 1'
#
loop_
_entity.id
_entity.type
_entity.pdbx_description
1 polymer ?
#
loop_
_entity_poly.entity_id
_entity_poly.type
_entity_poly.pdbx_seq_one_letter_code
_entity_poly.pdbx_strand_id
1 'polypeptide(L)'
;MSQKGYIDFIRAIVVAFVAAIALVSCAAPAVSDKFCAISDRDSLGRFVYDLEMVDSLAKYDISFYTRVDCGEKSFDLMQDIPIKVELLSPSGESFAEDLFWPKSRFDIERMGSYDSCVEYRLDCVPIEYGVWKMYLTVAPVRGLCGMGVILSAKK
;
A
#
# COMPACT_ATOMS: atom_id res chain seq x y z
N MET A 1 -53.23 -28.65 5.24
CA MET A 1 -52.01 -28.09 5.84
C MET A 1 -52.42 -27.15 6.97
N SER A 2 -51.95 -27.40 8.19
CA SER A 2 -52.30 -26.55 9.35
C SER A 2 -51.65 -25.20 9.17
N GLN A 3 -52.39 -24.11 9.49
CA GLN A 3 -51.95 -22.72 9.42
C GLN A 3 -50.60 -22.50 10.19
N LYS A 4 -50.34 -23.30 11.20
CA LYS A 4 -49.13 -23.31 11.99
C LYS A 4 -47.89 -23.76 11.19
N GLY A 5 -47.99 -24.76 10.34
CA GLY A 5 -46.90 -25.25 9.50
C GLY A 5 -46.50 -24.27 8.38
N TYR A 6 -47.43 -23.46 7.90
CA TYR A 6 -47.17 -22.42 6.92
C TYR A 6 -46.36 -21.24 7.53
N ILE A 7 -46.71 -20.84 8.75
CA ILE A 7 -46.01 -19.76 9.47
C ILE A 7 -44.57 -20.18 9.81
N ASP A 8 -44.39 -21.43 10.24
CA ASP A 8 -43.06 -21.94 10.57
C ASP A 8 -42.17 -22.09 9.34
N PHE A 9 -42.75 -22.45 8.18
CA PHE A 9 -42.04 -22.51 6.89
C PHE A 9 -41.58 -21.11 6.42
N ILE A 10 -42.44 -20.09 6.52
CA ILE A 10 -42.07 -18.70 6.16
C ILE A 10 -40.98 -18.16 7.11
N ARG A 11 -41.07 -18.45 8.41
CA ARG A 11 -40.04 -18.05 9.37
C ARG A 11 -38.69 -18.67 9.02
N ALA A 12 -38.64 -19.94 8.66
CA ALA A 12 -37.39 -20.62 8.28
C ALA A 12 -36.79 -20.00 7.01
N ILE A 13 -37.60 -19.63 6.01
CA ILE A 13 -37.13 -18.96 4.78
C ILE A 13 -36.58 -17.56 5.11
N VAL A 14 -37.29 -16.79 5.92
CA VAL A 14 -36.84 -15.43 6.30
C VAL A 14 -35.55 -15.49 7.06
N VAL A 15 -35.38 -16.41 8.01
CA VAL A 15 -34.14 -16.58 8.77
C VAL A 15 -32.97 -17.01 7.85
N ALA A 16 -33.22 -17.93 6.91
CA ALA A 16 -32.23 -18.36 5.93
C ALA A 16 -31.81 -17.22 5.00
N PHE A 17 -32.76 -16.36 4.59
CA PHE A 17 -32.50 -15.22 3.71
C PHE A 17 -31.71 -14.12 4.44
N VAL A 18 -32.03 -13.83 5.72
CA VAL A 18 -31.29 -12.88 6.55
C VAL A 18 -29.87 -13.40 6.85
N ALA A 19 -29.70 -14.70 7.10
CA ALA A 19 -28.39 -15.30 7.28
C ALA A 19 -27.55 -15.26 5.98
N ALA A 20 -28.16 -15.44 4.83
CA ALA A 20 -27.47 -15.34 3.52
C ALA A 20 -27.01 -13.90 3.22
N ILE A 21 -27.78 -12.88 3.61
CA ILE A 21 -27.41 -11.46 3.44
C ILE A 21 -26.27 -11.08 4.40
N ALA A 22 -26.23 -11.64 5.60
CA ALA A 22 -25.16 -11.39 6.56
C ALA A 22 -23.80 -11.96 6.11
N LEU A 23 -23.79 -12.92 5.17
CA LEU A 23 -22.55 -13.51 4.62
C LEU A 23 -21.98 -12.72 3.42
N VAL A 24 -22.75 -11.75 2.86
CA VAL A 24 -22.21 -10.76 1.92
C VAL A 24 -21.55 -9.63 2.74
N SER A 25 -20.61 -9.99 3.59
CA SER A 25 -19.70 -9.01 4.18
C SER A 25 -18.88 -8.43 3.03
N CYS A 26 -19.07 -7.15 2.73
CA CYS A 26 -18.12 -6.36 1.96
C CYS A 26 -16.79 -6.49 2.71
N ALA A 27 -15.94 -7.41 2.31
CA ALA A 27 -14.57 -7.47 2.81
C ALA A 27 -13.93 -6.13 2.42
N ALA A 28 -13.64 -5.30 3.40
CA ALA A 28 -12.84 -4.10 3.17
C ALA A 28 -11.55 -4.53 2.45
N PRO A 29 -11.06 -3.74 1.49
CA PRO A 29 -9.83 -4.09 0.81
C PRO A 29 -8.73 -4.33 1.85
N ALA A 30 -8.00 -5.43 1.69
CA ALA A 30 -6.87 -5.70 2.57
C ALA A 30 -5.79 -4.64 2.29
N VAL A 31 -5.51 -3.79 3.26
CA VAL A 31 -4.49 -2.74 3.17
C VAL A 31 -3.35 -3.11 4.10
N SER A 32 -2.15 -3.15 3.56
CA SER A 32 -0.90 -3.26 4.30
C SER A 32 -0.15 -1.94 4.19
N ASP A 33 0.16 -1.33 5.32
CA ASP A 33 0.93 -0.09 5.43
C ASP A 33 2.20 -0.39 6.22
N LYS A 34 3.36 -0.13 5.61
CA LYS A 34 4.67 -0.42 6.21
C LYS A 34 5.57 0.79 6.05
N PHE A 35 5.98 1.38 7.17
CA PHE A 35 6.97 2.46 7.21
C PHE A 35 8.31 1.93 7.66
N CYS A 36 9.38 2.33 6.97
CA CYS A 36 10.76 2.04 7.31
C CYS A 36 11.50 3.36 7.58
N ALA A 37 11.99 3.55 8.79
CA ALA A 37 12.77 4.72 9.14
C ALA A 37 14.16 4.67 8.49
N ILE A 38 14.81 5.84 8.40
CA ILE A 38 16.19 5.92 7.86
C ILE A 38 17.16 5.02 8.62
N SER A 39 16.98 4.87 9.94
CA SER A 39 17.80 4.00 10.80
C SER A 39 17.66 2.52 10.47
N ASP A 40 16.55 2.11 9.86
CA ASP A 40 16.16 0.71 9.67
C ASP A 40 16.47 0.20 8.25
N ARG A 41 17.20 1.02 7.48
CA ARG A 41 17.68 0.62 6.15
C ARG A 41 18.65 -0.56 6.24
N ASP A 42 18.66 -1.36 5.20
CA ASP A 42 19.61 -2.48 5.10
C ASP A 42 21.08 -2.00 5.00
N SER A 43 22.00 -2.93 4.98
CA SER A 43 23.45 -2.65 4.91
C SER A 43 23.88 -1.91 3.63
N LEU A 44 23.03 -1.89 2.60
CA LEU A 44 23.24 -1.17 1.35
C LEU A 44 22.52 0.20 1.33
N GLY A 45 21.90 0.58 2.44
CA GLY A 45 21.17 1.84 2.58
C GLY A 45 19.80 1.87 1.91
N ARG A 46 19.21 0.70 1.62
CA ARG A 46 17.91 0.57 0.97
C ARG A 46 16.80 0.37 2.02
N PHE A 47 15.63 0.89 1.72
CA PHE A 47 14.40 0.55 2.44
C PHE A 47 13.84 -0.75 1.87
N VAL A 48 13.47 -1.70 2.73
CA VAL A 48 13.08 -3.05 2.32
C VAL A 48 11.66 -3.36 2.78
N TYR A 49 10.83 -3.87 1.85
CA TYR A 49 9.43 -4.21 2.10
C TYR A 49 9.09 -5.58 1.52
N ASP A 50 8.26 -6.31 2.23
CA ASP A 50 7.59 -7.50 1.72
C ASP A 50 6.17 -7.11 1.28
N LEU A 51 5.85 -7.33 0.00
CA LEU A 51 4.55 -7.09 -0.60
C LEU A 51 3.82 -8.41 -0.76
N GLU A 52 2.77 -8.62 0.02
CA GLU A 52 1.98 -9.84 0.01
C GLU A 52 0.91 -9.80 -1.10
N MET A 53 1.27 -10.17 -2.31
CA MET A 53 0.38 -10.23 -3.47
C MET A 53 -0.06 -11.67 -3.75
N VAL A 54 -0.81 -12.25 -2.80
CA VAL A 54 -1.14 -13.68 -2.79
C VAL A 54 -2.53 -14.03 -3.35
N ASP A 55 -3.44 -13.05 -3.43
CA ASP A 55 -4.81 -13.27 -3.90
C ASP A 55 -4.87 -13.14 -5.44
N SER A 56 -5.12 -14.26 -6.13
CA SER A 56 -5.18 -14.31 -7.59
C SER A 56 -6.42 -13.65 -8.20
N LEU A 57 -7.40 -13.28 -7.38
CA LEU A 57 -8.61 -12.58 -7.81
C LEU A 57 -8.54 -11.08 -7.56
N ALA A 58 -7.51 -10.62 -6.87
CA ALA A 58 -7.31 -9.21 -6.54
C ALA A 58 -6.42 -8.50 -7.55
N LYS A 59 -6.68 -7.21 -7.73
CA LYS A 59 -5.75 -6.23 -8.28
C LYS A 59 -5.13 -5.45 -7.14
N TYR A 60 -3.93 -4.96 -7.34
CA TYR A 60 -3.18 -4.30 -6.28
C TYR A 60 -2.86 -2.86 -6.65
N ASP A 61 -3.07 -1.96 -5.69
CA ASP A 61 -2.53 -0.60 -5.75
C ASP A 61 -1.32 -0.53 -4.83
N ILE A 62 -0.27 0.10 -5.32
CA ILE A 62 0.95 0.36 -4.56
C ILE A 62 1.17 1.87 -4.55
N SER A 63 1.29 2.43 -3.36
CA SER A 63 1.61 3.85 -3.16
C SER A 63 2.82 3.98 -2.24
N PHE A 64 3.59 5.03 -2.45
CA PHE A 64 4.70 5.41 -1.59
C PHE A 64 4.33 6.65 -0.78
N TYR A 65 4.81 6.70 0.46
CA TYR A 65 4.69 7.92 1.26
C TYR A 65 5.99 8.19 2.03
N THR A 66 6.19 9.45 2.35
CA THR A 66 7.39 9.89 3.07
C THR A 66 7.12 11.15 3.85
N ARG A 67 8.00 11.41 4.81
CA ARG A 67 8.07 12.66 5.57
C ARG A 67 9.46 13.24 5.50
N VAL A 68 9.54 14.56 5.32
CA VAL A 68 10.77 15.34 5.38
C VAL A 68 10.61 16.40 6.46
N ASP A 69 11.47 16.34 7.49
CA ASP A 69 11.54 17.34 8.56
C ASP A 69 12.74 18.24 8.32
N CYS A 70 12.50 19.45 7.82
CA CYS A 70 13.55 20.42 7.54
C CYS A 70 13.01 21.85 7.62
N GLY A 71 13.91 22.82 7.76
CA GLY A 71 13.51 24.24 7.70
C GLY A 71 13.05 24.64 6.30
N GLU A 72 12.13 25.62 6.23
CA GLU A 72 11.52 26.14 5.00
C GLU A 72 12.56 26.42 3.90
N LYS A 73 13.66 27.12 4.21
CA LYS A 73 14.74 27.38 3.25
C LYS A 73 15.35 26.12 2.66
N SER A 74 15.47 25.05 3.46
CA SER A 74 16.01 23.78 2.97
C SER A 74 15.00 23.06 2.09
N PHE A 75 13.72 23.16 2.43
CA PHE A 75 12.64 22.64 1.62
C PHE A 75 12.54 23.39 0.28
N ASP A 76 12.66 24.72 0.29
CA ASP A 76 12.59 25.53 -0.94
C ASP A 76 13.69 25.16 -1.94
N LEU A 77 14.87 24.81 -1.45
CA LEU A 77 16.01 24.39 -2.27
C LEU A 77 15.96 22.91 -2.68
N MET A 78 15.05 22.14 -2.13
CA MET A 78 14.90 20.72 -2.48
C MET A 78 14.45 20.58 -3.93
N GLN A 79 15.06 19.63 -4.63
CA GLN A 79 14.67 19.24 -5.99
C GLN A 79 13.76 18.00 -5.91
N ASP A 80 13.25 17.57 -7.06
CA ASP A 80 12.62 16.25 -7.19
C ASP A 80 13.60 15.17 -6.73
N ILE A 81 13.09 14.19 -5.98
CA ILE A 81 13.94 13.19 -5.32
C ILE A 81 14.08 11.97 -6.22
N PRO A 82 15.29 11.64 -6.71
CA PRO A 82 15.53 10.41 -7.43
C PRO A 82 15.32 9.19 -6.53
N ILE A 83 14.56 8.21 -7.04
CA ILE A 83 14.28 6.95 -6.37
C ILE A 83 14.53 5.81 -7.35
N LYS A 84 15.29 4.82 -6.93
CA LYS A 84 15.40 3.54 -7.62
C LYS A 84 14.51 2.52 -6.92
N VAL A 85 13.62 1.90 -7.68
CA VAL A 85 12.76 0.80 -7.23
C VAL A 85 13.29 -0.49 -7.79
N GLU A 86 13.54 -1.47 -6.94
CA GLU A 86 13.91 -2.83 -7.33
C GLU A 86 12.87 -3.80 -6.75
N LEU A 87 12.31 -4.64 -7.59
CA LEU A 87 11.33 -5.67 -7.23
C LEU A 87 11.94 -7.04 -7.49
N LEU A 88 11.82 -7.92 -6.50
CA LEU A 88 12.21 -9.32 -6.62
C LEU A 88 10.95 -10.18 -6.49
N SER A 89 10.65 -10.97 -7.54
CA SER A 89 9.50 -11.88 -7.53
C SER A 89 9.71 -13.06 -6.58
N PRO A 90 8.64 -13.79 -6.21
CA PRO A 90 8.75 -15.01 -5.43
C PRO A 90 9.67 -16.07 -6.03
N SER A 91 9.76 -16.16 -7.36
CA SER A 91 10.68 -17.06 -8.09
C SER A 91 12.12 -16.54 -8.21
N GLY A 92 12.36 -15.26 -7.83
CA GLY A 92 13.68 -14.64 -7.87
C GLY A 92 13.98 -13.81 -9.12
N GLU A 93 12.98 -13.52 -9.97
CA GLU A 93 13.16 -12.56 -11.07
C GLU A 93 13.25 -11.13 -10.51
N SER A 94 14.20 -10.35 -11.05
CA SER A 94 14.46 -8.97 -10.61
C SER A 94 14.02 -7.96 -11.68
N PHE A 95 13.30 -6.95 -11.23
CA PHE A 95 12.86 -5.81 -12.04
C PHE A 95 13.36 -4.54 -11.38
N ALA A 96 13.85 -3.58 -12.17
CA ALA A 96 14.31 -2.29 -11.64
C ALA A 96 13.85 -1.14 -12.52
N GLU A 97 13.52 -0.03 -11.90
CA GLU A 97 13.20 1.23 -12.56
C GLU A 97 13.65 2.43 -11.75
N ASP A 98 13.91 3.52 -12.44
CA ASP A 98 14.27 4.81 -11.85
C ASP A 98 13.08 5.75 -11.95
N LEU A 99 12.76 6.40 -10.84
CA LEU A 99 11.64 7.33 -10.69
C LEU A 99 12.13 8.64 -10.09
N PHE A 100 11.28 9.68 -10.23
CA PHE A 100 11.46 10.93 -9.52
C PHE A 100 10.22 11.20 -8.64
N TRP A 101 10.45 11.47 -7.36
CA TRP A 101 9.40 11.94 -6.47
C TRP A 101 9.26 13.45 -6.61
N PRO A 102 8.14 13.95 -7.14
CA PRO A 102 8.01 15.37 -7.40
C PRO A 102 7.92 16.17 -6.10
N LYS A 103 8.74 17.21 -5.96
CA LYS A 103 8.66 18.16 -4.83
C LYS A 103 7.24 18.74 -4.69
N SER A 104 6.55 18.97 -5.80
CA SER A 104 5.19 19.51 -5.82
C SER A 104 4.13 18.64 -5.16
N ARG A 105 4.46 17.40 -4.81
CA ARG A 105 3.57 16.46 -4.12
C ARG A 105 3.70 16.50 -2.59
N PHE A 106 4.56 17.36 -2.06
CA PHE A 106 4.69 17.53 -0.62
C PHE A 106 3.69 18.58 -0.11
N ASP A 107 2.93 18.18 0.90
CA ASP A 107 2.03 19.06 1.64
C ASP A 107 2.66 19.46 2.97
N ILE A 108 2.35 20.69 3.42
CA ILE A 108 2.80 21.17 4.72
C ILE A 108 1.87 20.59 5.79
N GLU A 109 2.36 19.62 6.55
CA GLU A 109 1.63 19.07 7.69
C GLU A 109 1.65 20.05 8.88
N ARG A 110 2.83 20.58 9.16
CA ARG A 110 3.10 21.62 10.18
C ARG A 110 4.39 22.34 9.83
N MET A 111 4.66 23.44 10.53
CA MET A 111 5.90 24.20 10.29
C MET A 111 7.13 23.30 10.41
N GLY A 112 7.86 23.15 9.30
CA GLY A 112 9.08 22.35 9.20
C GLY A 112 8.86 20.84 8.98
N SER A 113 7.63 20.38 8.78
CA SER A 113 7.31 18.99 8.47
C SER A 113 6.48 18.92 7.21
N TYR A 114 6.95 18.18 6.23
CA TYR A 114 6.37 18.04 4.89
C TYR A 114 6.11 16.58 4.61
N ASP A 115 4.84 16.23 4.40
CA ASP A 115 4.41 14.88 4.06
C ASP A 115 4.08 14.77 2.58
N SER A 116 4.30 13.61 2.01
CA SER A 116 3.91 13.31 0.64
C SER A 116 3.50 11.87 0.49
N CYS A 117 2.46 11.64 -0.30
CA CYS A 117 2.01 10.34 -0.74
C CYS A 117 1.83 10.37 -2.26
N VAL A 118 2.40 9.39 -2.96
CA VAL A 118 2.30 9.26 -4.41
C VAL A 118 1.90 7.86 -4.81
N GLU A 119 1.03 7.77 -5.80
CA GLU A 119 0.66 6.50 -6.42
C GLU A 119 1.83 6.00 -7.29
N TYR A 120 2.23 4.74 -7.08
CA TYR A 120 3.29 4.10 -7.84
C TYR A 120 2.72 3.19 -8.93
N ARG A 121 1.83 2.29 -8.55
CA ARG A 121 1.13 1.40 -9.48
C ARG A 121 -0.34 1.29 -9.06
N LEU A 122 -1.24 1.35 -10.03
CA LEU A 122 -2.68 1.16 -9.82
C LEU A 122 -3.16 -0.04 -10.61
N ASP A 123 -4.12 -0.75 -10.03
CA ASP A 123 -4.81 -1.89 -10.63
C ASP A 123 -3.85 -2.95 -11.21
N CYS A 124 -2.67 -3.10 -10.61
CA CYS A 124 -1.68 -4.03 -11.12
C CYS A 124 -2.05 -5.49 -10.79
N VAL A 125 -1.79 -6.36 -11.74
CA VAL A 125 -1.87 -7.81 -11.59
C VAL A 125 -0.45 -8.34 -11.63
N PRO A 126 0.04 -8.97 -10.55
CA PRO A 126 1.40 -9.49 -10.53
C PRO A 126 1.54 -10.64 -11.54
N ILE A 127 2.71 -10.75 -12.17
CA ILE A 127 3.03 -11.86 -13.08
C ILE A 127 3.14 -13.19 -12.33
N GLU A 128 3.37 -13.12 -11.01
CA GLU A 128 3.48 -14.25 -10.10
C GLU A 128 2.87 -13.87 -8.75
N TYR A 129 2.03 -14.74 -8.20
CA TYR A 129 1.41 -14.53 -6.88
C TYR A 129 2.31 -15.05 -5.78
N GLY A 130 2.42 -14.28 -4.70
CA GLY A 130 3.26 -14.62 -3.56
C GLY A 130 3.77 -13.37 -2.84
N VAL A 131 4.85 -13.52 -2.09
CA VAL A 131 5.52 -12.43 -1.40
C VAL A 131 6.63 -11.89 -2.28
N TRP A 132 6.45 -10.67 -2.76
CA TRP A 132 7.47 -9.92 -3.48
C TRP A 132 8.32 -9.12 -2.53
N LYS A 133 9.62 -8.99 -2.79
CA LYS A 133 10.47 -8.04 -2.07
C LYS A 133 10.63 -6.76 -2.88
N MET A 134 10.42 -5.63 -2.23
CA MET A 134 10.67 -4.32 -2.81
C MET A 134 11.83 -3.66 -2.07
N TYR A 135 12.77 -3.11 -2.83
CA TYR A 135 13.88 -2.31 -2.34
C TYR A 135 13.78 -0.91 -2.91
N LEU A 136 13.76 0.10 -2.04
CA LEU A 136 13.79 1.50 -2.46
C LEU A 136 15.14 2.11 -2.08
N THR A 137 15.83 2.61 -3.08
CA THR A 137 17.03 3.44 -2.88
C THR A 137 16.65 4.88 -3.18
N VAL A 138 16.80 5.75 -2.20
CA VAL A 138 16.44 7.17 -2.30
C VAL A 138 17.71 7.99 -2.24
N ALA A 139 17.84 8.97 -3.13
CA ALA A 139 18.93 9.92 -3.10
C ALA A 139 18.97 10.65 -1.74
N PRO A 140 20.14 11.05 -1.24
CA PRO A 140 20.24 11.75 0.03
C PRO A 140 19.41 13.04 0.06
N VAL A 141 18.44 13.10 0.97
CA VAL A 141 17.60 14.28 1.23
C VAL A 141 17.76 14.68 2.68
N ARG A 142 18.07 15.96 2.89
CA ARG A 142 18.20 16.50 4.24
C ARG A 142 16.84 16.50 4.94
N GLY A 143 16.77 15.85 6.10
CA GLY A 143 15.55 15.77 6.90
C GLY A 143 14.59 14.64 6.49
N LEU A 144 14.97 13.77 5.55
CA LEU A 144 14.19 12.57 5.24
C LEU A 144 14.05 11.71 6.49
N CYS A 145 12.82 11.43 6.93
CA CYS A 145 12.57 10.62 8.12
C CYS A 145 12.54 9.11 7.80
N GLY A 146 12.06 8.76 6.63
CA GLY A 146 11.94 7.39 6.16
C GLY A 146 11.04 7.31 4.95
N MET A 147 10.76 6.09 4.52
CA MET A 147 9.87 5.77 3.40
C MET A 147 8.80 4.80 3.85
N GLY A 148 7.62 4.93 3.32
CA GLY A 148 6.53 3.99 3.53
C GLY A 148 5.96 3.46 2.23
N VAL A 149 5.42 2.25 2.29
CA VAL A 149 4.73 1.59 1.19
C VAL A 149 3.35 1.15 1.65
N ILE A 150 2.33 1.54 0.91
CA ILE A 150 0.95 1.09 1.08
C ILE A 150 0.63 0.13 -0.05
N LEU A 151 0.25 -1.09 0.31
CA LEU A 151 -0.26 -2.10 -0.61
C LEU A 151 -1.75 -2.30 -0.33
N SER A 152 -2.60 -2.07 -1.31
CA SER A 152 -4.06 -2.25 -1.21
C SER A 152 -4.54 -3.28 -2.22
N ALA A 153 -5.21 -4.33 -1.74
CA ALA A 153 -5.82 -5.34 -2.59
C ALA A 153 -7.29 -4.96 -2.87
N LYS A 154 -7.68 -4.93 -4.15
CA LYS A 154 -9.04 -4.65 -4.63
C LYS A 154 -9.63 -5.90 -5.27
N LYS A 155 -10.90 -6.17 -5.00
CA LYS A 155 -11.68 -7.25 -5.65
C LYS A 155 -12.68 -6.68 -6.63
#